data_f62073710b68b00f189e30ae5ce4dbc5
#
_entry.id   f62073710b68b00f189e30ae5ce4dbc5
#
_cell.length_a   1.000
_cell.length_b   1.000
_cell.length_c   1.000
_cell.angle_alpha   90.00
_cell.angle_beta   90.00
_cell.angle_gamma   90.00
#
_symmetry.space_group_name_H-M   'P 1'
#
loop_
_entity.id
_entity.type
_entity.pdbx_description
1 polymer ?
#
loop_
_entity_poly.entity_id
_entity_poly.type
_entity_poly.pdbx_seq_one_letter_code
_entity_poly.pdbx_strand_id
1 'polypeptide(L)'
;MVQKAHSLKVKIKTREKVKDIYKENGRWKVRTEGWIYECDRVILANGSSASQVPGSDGSGYAIAENLGHRIIRPLPALTGLRCRGNAFSAWAGVRTEGEVTLLLDGKPFCKERGELQLTYYGISGI
;
A
#
# COMPACT_ATOMS: atom_id res chain seq x y z
N MET A 1 18.60 4.65 7.84
CA MET A 1 18.86 3.89 6.60
C MET A 1 19.71 4.66 5.58
N VAL A 2 19.39 5.92 5.24
CA VAL A 2 20.11 6.72 4.21
C VAL A 2 21.61 6.86 4.52
N GLN A 3 21.99 7.21 5.75
CA GLN A 3 23.39 7.32 6.16
C GLN A 3 24.18 6.01 5.95
N LYS A 4 23.55 4.86 6.24
CA LYS A 4 24.18 3.55 6.02
C LYS A 4 24.35 3.25 4.54
N ALA A 5 23.40 3.62 3.71
CA ALA A 5 23.51 3.48 2.26
C ALA A 5 24.70 4.31 1.73
N HIS A 6 24.83 5.56 2.17
CA HIS A 6 25.97 6.40 1.80
C HIS A 6 27.32 5.80 2.26
N SER A 7 27.41 5.30 3.50
CA SER A 7 28.64 4.66 3.97
C SER A 7 29.04 3.42 3.17
N LEU A 8 28.06 2.74 2.57
CA LEU A 8 28.27 1.60 1.68
C LEU A 8 28.41 2.00 0.21
N LYS A 9 28.57 3.30 -0.09
CA LYS A 9 28.71 3.84 -1.45
C LYS A 9 27.54 3.50 -2.38
N VAL A 10 26.34 3.28 -1.83
CA VAL A 10 25.13 3.07 -2.63
C VAL A 10 24.74 4.40 -3.31
N LYS A 11 24.57 4.36 -4.63
CA LYS A 11 24.09 5.53 -5.40
C LYS A 11 22.57 5.62 -5.26
N ILE A 12 22.09 6.67 -4.61
CA ILE A 12 20.66 6.97 -4.47
C ILE A 12 20.28 7.99 -5.52
N LYS A 13 19.30 7.65 -6.36
CA LYS A 13 18.68 8.54 -7.34
C LYS A 13 17.28 8.88 -6.87
N THR A 14 17.00 10.16 -6.71
CA THR A 14 15.69 10.68 -6.33
C THR A 14 15.03 11.41 -7.50
N ARG A 15 13.70 11.56 -7.47
CA ARG A 15 12.90 12.19 -8.52
C ARG A 15 13.00 11.47 -9.87
N GLU A 16 13.28 10.17 -9.83
CA GLU A 16 13.32 9.31 -11.00
C GLU A 16 12.29 8.20 -10.87
N LYS A 17 11.12 8.40 -11.46
CA LYS A 17 10.08 7.37 -11.48
C LYS A 17 10.44 6.30 -12.50
N VAL A 18 10.50 5.05 -12.04
CA VAL A 18 10.66 3.89 -12.92
C VAL A 18 9.36 3.70 -13.70
N LYS A 19 9.47 3.61 -15.01
CA LYS A 19 8.35 3.39 -15.95
C LYS A 19 8.24 1.94 -16.37
N ASP A 20 9.40 1.29 -16.52
CA ASP A 20 9.44 -0.06 -17.06
C ASP A 20 10.73 -0.79 -16.66
N ILE A 21 10.67 -2.11 -16.64
CA ILE A 21 11.80 -2.99 -16.42
C ILE A 21 11.70 -4.13 -17.44
N TYR A 22 12.75 -4.35 -18.18
CA TYR A 22 12.80 -5.40 -19.20
C TYR A 22 14.20 -6.01 -19.32
N LYS A 23 14.31 -7.12 -20.01
CA LYS A 23 15.59 -7.80 -20.28
C LYS A 23 15.99 -7.64 -21.74
N GLU A 24 17.22 -7.19 -21.97
CA GLU A 24 17.80 -7.02 -23.31
C GLU A 24 19.24 -7.49 -23.31
N ASN A 25 19.62 -8.30 -24.27
CA ASN A 25 20.98 -8.87 -24.41
C ASN A 25 21.50 -9.54 -23.11
N GLY A 26 20.61 -10.23 -22.39
CA GLY A 26 20.95 -10.91 -21.14
C GLY A 26 21.02 -10.03 -19.90
N ARG A 27 20.94 -8.71 -20.04
CA ARG A 27 21.01 -7.73 -18.96
C ARG A 27 19.65 -7.09 -18.68
N TRP A 28 19.44 -6.69 -17.42
CA TRP A 28 18.24 -5.94 -17.04
C TRP A 28 18.40 -4.47 -17.39
N LYS A 29 17.35 -3.89 -17.94
CA LYS A 29 17.20 -2.47 -18.23
C LYS A 29 16.09 -1.91 -17.33
N VAL A 30 16.39 -0.87 -16.61
CA VAL A 30 15.44 -0.11 -15.78
C VAL A 30 15.25 1.25 -16.44
N ARG A 31 14.08 1.48 -17.02
CA ARG A 31 13.73 2.72 -17.71
C ARG A 31 13.00 3.68 -16.77
N THR A 32 13.52 4.87 -16.67
CA THR A 32 12.88 6.02 -16.00
C THR A 32 12.38 7.05 -17.03
N GLU A 33 11.91 8.19 -16.58
CA GLU A 33 11.51 9.27 -17.51
C GLU A 33 12.67 9.84 -18.34
N GLY A 34 13.88 9.87 -17.78
CA GLY A 34 15.05 10.48 -18.43
C GLY A 34 16.18 9.53 -18.77
N TRP A 35 16.20 8.33 -18.20
CA TRP A 35 17.38 7.45 -18.27
C TRP A 35 17.01 5.98 -18.43
N ILE A 36 17.97 5.20 -18.93
CA ILE A 36 17.94 3.73 -18.91
C ILE A 36 19.17 3.26 -18.14
N TYR A 37 18.93 2.53 -17.04
CA TYR A 37 19.99 1.92 -16.24
C TYR A 37 20.13 0.45 -16.60
N GLU A 38 21.37 -0.01 -16.71
CA GLU A 38 21.67 -1.41 -16.95
C GLU A 38 22.23 -2.06 -15.68
N CYS A 39 21.76 -3.28 -15.38
CA CYS A 39 22.20 -4.03 -14.21
C CYS A 39 22.05 -5.54 -14.39
N ASP A 40 22.72 -6.28 -13.51
CA ASP A 40 22.66 -7.74 -13.50
C ASP A 40 21.43 -8.28 -12.78
N ARG A 41 20.95 -7.55 -11.77
CA ARG A 41 19.81 -7.91 -10.93
C ARG A 41 19.00 -6.69 -10.56
N VAL A 42 17.68 -6.88 -10.42
CA VAL A 42 16.74 -5.85 -9.99
C VAL A 42 15.99 -6.36 -8.77
N ILE A 43 15.80 -5.50 -7.79
CA ILE A 43 14.90 -5.72 -6.67
C ILE A 43 13.79 -4.69 -6.77
N LEU A 44 12.55 -5.14 -6.98
CA LEU A 44 11.37 -4.29 -7.00
C LEU A 44 10.82 -4.17 -5.58
N ALA A 45 11.03 -3.02 -4.96
CA ALA A 45 10.66 -2.74 -3.55
C ALA A 45 9.94 -1.39 -3.41
N ASN A 46 9.07 -1.07 -4.36
CA ASN A 46 8.39 0.22 -4.50
C ASN A 46 7.13 0.38 -3.63
N GLY A 47 6.85 -0.57 -2.74
CA GLY A 47 5.66 -0.55 -1.89
C GLY A 47 4.38 -0.93 -2.64
N SER A 48 3.26 -0.63 -2.04
CA SER A 48 1.93 -0.99 -2.55
C SER A 48 0.96 0.19 -2.43
N SER A 49 -0.22 0.06 -3.01
CA SER A 49 -1.32 1.03 -2.84
C SER A 49 -2.00 0.99 -1.46
N ALA A 50 -1.58 0.07 -0.57
CA ALA A 50 -2.18 -0.08 0.77
C ALA A 50 -1.84 1.07 1.72
N SER A 51 -0.74 1.79 1.47
CA SER A 51 -0.34 2.95 2.27
C SER A 51 -0.15 4.16 1.35
N GLN A 52 -0.74 5.28 1.71
CA GLN A 52 -0.62 6.53 0.94
C GLN A 52 0.71 7.27 1.24
N VAL A 53 1.81 6.55 1.16
CA VAL A 53 3.15 7.15 1.26
C VAL A 53 3.58 7.63 -0.13
N PRO A 54 4.19 8.83 -0.26
CA PRO A 54 4.69 9.31 -1.54
C PRO A 54 5.57 8.28 -2.25
N GLY A 55 5.23 7.96 -3.51
CA GLY A 55 5.91 6.93 -4.31
C GLY A 55 5.36 5.50 -4.15
N SER A 56 4.38 5.28 -3.27
CA SER A 56 3.71 3.99 -3.07
C SER A 56 2.33 3.98 -3.74
N ASP A 57 2.32 4.06 -5.07
CA ASP A 57 1.11 4.22 -5.88
C ASP A 57 0.61 2.92 -6.54
N GLY A 58 1.25 1.79 -6.21
CA GLY A 58 0.93 0.49 -6.82
C GLY A 58 1.45 0.29 -8.25
N SER A 59 2.21 1.25 -8.80
CA SER A 59 2.77 1.13 -10.17
C SER A 59 3.67 -0.08 -10.35
N GLY A 60 4.27 -0.60 -9.29
CA GLY A 60 5.07 -1.81 -9.32
C GLY A 60 4.29 -3.08 -9.67
N TYR A 61 2.99 -3.11 -9.42
CA TYR A 61 2.16 -4.27 -9.84
C TYR A 61 2.13 -4.40 -11.35
N ALA A 62 1.95 -3.30 -12.09
CA ALA A 62 1.98 -3.31 -13.54
C ALA A 62 3.35 -3.73 -14.08
N ILE A 63 4.44 -3.25 -13.46
CA ILE A 63 5.81 -3.66 -13.83
C ILE A 63 6.00 -5.17 -13.61
N ALA A 64 5.56 -5.71 -12.47
CA ALA A 64 5.67 -7.13 -12.17
C ALA A 64 4.82 -7.98 -13.14
N GLU A 65 3.61 -7.52 -13.49
CA GLU A 65 2.72 -8.18 -14.44
C GLU A 65 3.34 -8.25 -15.85
N ASN A 66 3.93 -7.14 -16.30
CA ASN A 66 4.66 -7.08 -17.58
C ASN A 66 5.88 -8.02 -17.62
N LEU A 67 6.45 -8.35 -16.46
CA LEU A 67 7.52 -9.32 -16.31
C LEU A 67 7.02 -10.78 -16.20
N GLY A 68 5.72 -11.01 -16.36
CA GLY A 68 5.09 -12.34 -16.35
C GLY A 68 4.63 -12.83 -14.98
N HIS A 69 4.66 -11.99 -13.93
CA HIS A 69 4.12 -12.35 -12.62
C HIS A 69 2.60 -12.24 -12.61
N ARG A 70 1.94 -13.21 -11.99
CA ARG A 70 0.51 -13.13 -11.72
C ARG A 70 0.25 -12.20 -10.54
N ILE A 71 -0.52 -11.15 -10.77
CA ILE A 71 -0.93 -10.21 -9.72
C ILE A 71 -2.31 -10.60 -9.21
N ILE A 72 -2.39 -10.88 -7.90
CA ILE A 72 -3.69 -10.97 -7.21
C ILE A 72 -4.06 -9.54 -6.84
N ARG A 73 -5.17 -9.06 -7.39
CA ARG A 73 -5.64 -7.68 -7.16
C ARG A 73 -5.74 -7.38 -5.67
N PRO A 74 -5.00 -6.40 -5.14
CA PRO A 74 -5.12 -5.99 -3.76
C PRO A 74 -6.52 -5.41 -3.48
N LEU A 75 -7.12 -5.85 -2.39
CA LEU A 75 -8.39 -5.32 -1.89
C LEU A 75 -8.16 -4.70 -0.52
N PRO A 76 -8.92 -3.66 -0.15
CA PRO A 76 -8.89 -3.13 1.19
C PRO A 76 -9.29 -4.22 2.18
N ALA A 77 -8.46 -4.46 3.21
CA ALA A 77 -8.73 -5.42 4.27
C ALA A 77 -8.76 -4.73 5.63
N LEU A 78 -7.79 -3.86 5.91
CA LEU A 78 -7.76 -3.02 7.09
C LEU A 78 -8.07 -1.58 6.70
N THR A 79 -9.30 -1.13 6.94
CA THR A 79 -9.76 0.21 6.58
C THR A 79 -10.82 0.70 7.56
N GLY A 80 -10.85 2.01 7.78
CA GLY A 80 -11.93 2.63 8.54
C GLY A 80 -13.25 2.60 7.76
N LEU A 81 -14.34 2.45 8.48
CA LEU A 81 -15.70 2.46 7.93
C LEU A 81 -16.33 3.83 8.13
N ARG A 82 -16.85 4.42 7.06
CA ARG A 82 -17.65 5.62 7.14
C ARG A 82 -19.07 5.28 7.58
N CYS A 83 -19.52 5.93 8.65
CA CYS A 83 -20.86 5.74 9.17
C CYS A 83 -21.77 6.91 8.76
N ARG A 84 -23.06 6.65 8.66
CA ARG A 84 -24.07 7.70 8.46
C ARG A 84 -24.40 8.36 9.80
N GLY A 85 -24.65 9.67 9.76
CA GLY A 85 -25.03 10.47 10.92
C GLY A 85 -23.89 11.33 11.46
N ASN A 86 -24.22 12.24 12.39
CA ASN A 86 -23.29 13.25 12.90
C ASN A 86 -22.74 12.93 14.30
N ALA A 87 -23.19 11.85 14.92
CA ALA A 87 -22.80 11.50 16.30
C ALA A 87 -21.30 11.19 16.44
N PHE A 88 -20.69 10.66 15.39
CA PHE A 88 -19.29 10.23 15.42
C PHE A 88 -18.29 11.36 15.63
N SER A 89 -18.60 12.58 15.19
CA SER A 89 -17.73 13.74 15.38
C SER A 89 -17.53 14.08 16.86
N ALA A 90 -18.55 13.87 17.68
CA ALA A 90 -18.48 14.12 19.12
C ALA A 90 -17.64 13.07 19.89
N TRP A 91 -17.46 11.90 19.30
CA TRP A 91 -16.74 10.77 19.91
C TRP A 91 -15.35 10.54 19.29
N ALA A 92 -14.94 11.41 18.39
CA ALA A 92 -13.67 11.25 17.69
C ALA A 92 -12.47 11.17 18.65
N GLY A 93 -11.64 10.14 18.47
CA GLY A 93 -10.48 9.87 19.31
C GLY A 93 -10.74 8.92 20.48
N VAL A 94 -11.98 8.57 20.77
CA VAL A 94 -12.31 7.58 21.81
C VAL A 94 -11.96 6.20 21.33
N ARG A 95 -11.34 5.41 22.20
CA ARG A 95 -11.12 3.98 22.05
C ARG A 95 -11.94 3.21 23.08
N THR A 96 -12.55 2.14 22.65
CA THR A 96 -13.40 1.32 23.52
C THR A 96 -13.38 -0.13 23.07
N GLU A 97 -13.49 -1.04 24.01
CA GLU A 97 -13.82 -2.43 23.70
C GLU A 97 -15.25 -2.51 23.17
N GLY A 98 -15.43 -3.24 22.09
CA GLY A 98 -16.73 -3.38 21.46
C GLY A 98 -16.85 -4.66 20.65
N GLU A 99 -18.05 -4.84 20.13
CA GLU A 99 -18.38 -5.97 19.28
C GLU A 99 -19.01 -5.43 17.99
N VAL A 100 -18.52 -5.91 16.85
CA VAL A 100 -19.01 -5.53 15.52
C VAL A 100 -19.64 -6.76 14.87
N THR A 101 -20.87 -6.62 14.42
CA THR A 101 -21.55 -7.65 13.64
C THR A 101 -21.73 -7.17 12.21
N LEU A 102 -21.15 -7.88 11.26
CA LEU A 102 -21.41 -7.66 9.84
C LEU A 102 -22.73 -8.31 9.43
N LEU A 103 -23.60 -7.54 8.81
CA LEU A 103 -24.86 -8.03 8.26
C LEU A 103 -24.75 -8.06 6.72
N LEU A 104 -25.13 -9.16 6.11
CA LEU A 104 -25.34 -9.27 4.67
C LEU A 104 -26.84 -9.44 4.41
N ASP A 105 -27.42 -8.53 3.64
CA ASP A 105 -28.87 -8.50 3.36
C ASP A 105 -29.73 -8.58 4.64
N GLY A 106 -29.29 -7.88 5.69
CA GLY A 106 -29.97 -7.83 6.98
C GLY A 106 -29.77 -9.06 7.88
N LYS A 107 -29.03 -10.06 7.44
CA LYS A 107 -28.72 -11.27 8.23
C LYS A 107 -27.30 -11.22 8.81
N PRO A 108 -27.08 -11.60 10.07
CA PRO A 108 -25.74 -11.69 10.64
C PRO A 108 -24.87 -12.66 9.83
N PHE A 109 -23.70 -12.18 9.40
CA PHE A 109 -22.73 -12.97 8.64
C PHE A 109 -21.50 -13.33 9.49
N CYS A 110 -20.89 -12.35 10.14
CA CYS A 110 -19.81 -12.58 11.08
C CYS A 110 -19.85 -11.56 12.22
N LYS A 111 -19.16 -11.88 13.29
CA LYS A 111 -19.14 -11.12 14.52
C LYS A 111 -17.74 -11.14 15.10
N GLU A 112 -17.19 -9.98 15.37
CA GLU A 112 -15.86 -9.83 15.93
C GLU A 112 -15.87 -8.90 17.13
N ARG A 113 -15.01 -9.19 18.10
CA ARG A 113 -14.84 -8.40 19.32
C ARG A 113 -13.41 -7.88 19.40
N GLY A 114 -13.26 -6.60 19.70
CA GLY A 114 -11.94 -6.00 19.84
C GLY A 114 -12.00 -4.51 20.17
N GLU A 115 -10.83 -3.86 20.13
CA GLU A 115 -10.75 -2.43 20.36
C GLU A 115 -11.26 -1.65 19.15
N LEU A 116 -12.31 -0.89 19.34
CA LEU A 116 -12.85 0.06 18.38
C LEU A 116 -12.25 1.45 18.61
N GLN A 117 -11.83 2.09 17.54
CA GLN A 117 -11.48 3.51 17.53
C GLN A 117 -12.59 4.31 16.85
N LEU A 118 -13.23 5.21 17.60
CA LEU A 118 -14.21 6.12 17.07
C LEU A 118 -13.49 7.29 16.38
N THR A 119 -13.85 7.55 15.15
CA THR A 119 -13.28 8.64 14.33
C THR A 119 -14.38 9.64 13.98
N TYR A 120 -14.00 10.82 13.52
CA TYR A 120 -14.99 11.85 13.13
C TYR A 120 -15.91 11.42 11.98
N TYR A 121 -15.53 10.37 11.22
CA TYR A 121 -16.28 9.87 10.07
C TYR A 121 -16.94 8.51 10.34
N GLY A 122 -16.68 7.86 11.46
CA GLY A 122 -17.20 6.53 11.76
C GLY A 122 -16.30 5.72 12.67
N ILE A 123 -16.03 4.47 12.34
CA ILE A 123 -15.27 3.53 13.16
C ILE A 123 -14.03 3.01 12.45
N SER A 124 -13.01 2.68 13.24
CA SER A 124 -11.78 2.03 12.82
C SER A 124 -11.31 1.11 13.95
N GLY A 125 -10.23 0.36 13.76
CA GLY A 125 -9.72 -0.60 14.73
C GLY A 125 -10.17 -2.03 14.41
N ILE A 126 -9.96 -2.94 15.35
CA ILE A 126 -10.08 -4.42 15.33
C ILE A 126 -9.09 -5.06 14.37
#